data_1ee5de1fd548cf05065c8e51b455f774
#
_entry.id   1ee5de1fd548cf05065c8e51b455f774
#
_cell.length_a   1.000
_cell.length_b   1.000
_cell.length_c   1.000
_cell.angle_alpha   90.00
_cell.angle_beta   90.00
_cell.angle_gamma   90.00
#
_symmetry.space_group_name_H-M   'P 1'
#
loop_
_entity.id
_entity.type
_entity.pdbx_description
1 polymer ?
#
loop_
_entity_poly.entity_id
_entity_poly.type
_entity_poly.pdbx_seq_one_letter_code
_entity_poly.pdbx_strand_id
1 'polypeptide(L)'
;MQEVLAGIGTDRLNAEVLANTPRRMAAMYAEFFEKIDQDPGEVLEVLYHETYEEMIVLKEIPFFSICEHHFLPFVGTADIVYIPNDGRIVGASKLARAIDVAASRPQLQERLTTQVADALVRTIDPQGVLVRIEATHLCITLRGVKKPGTKMVTSAIRGCFYGNAAQRQEAYALIA
;
A
#
# COMPACT_ATOMS: atom_id res chain seq x y z
N MET A 1 -11.54 16.16 15.55
CA MET A 1 -12.49 15.26 16.26
C MET A 1 -13.56 16.04 17.01
N GLN A 2 -13.23 17.09 17.76
CA GLN A 2 -14.24 17.92 18.45
C GLN A 2 -15.29 18.49 17.49
N GLU A 3 -14.89 19.01 16.34
CA GLU A 3 -15.80 19.50 15.31
C GLU A 3 -16.73 18.40 14.75
N VAL A 4 -16.22 17.15 14.61
CA VAL A 4 -17.05 16.01 14.18
C VAL A 4 -18.12 15.70 15.21
N LEU A 5 -17.76 15.66 16.50
CA LEU A 5 -18.72 15.44 17.59
C LEU A 5 -19.74 16.57 17.68
N ALA A 6 -19.32 17.82 17.51
CA ALA A 6 -20.21 18.97 17.46
C ALA A 6 -21.19 18.89 16.27
N GLY A 7 -20.71 18.46 15.10
CA GLY A 7 -21.56 18.29 13.90
C GLY A 7 -22.60 17.17 14.01
N ILE A 8 -22.34 16.14 14.84
CA ILE A 8 -23.32 15.08 15.16
C ILE A 8 -24.39 15.61 16.12
N GLY A 9 -24.05 16.58 16.97
CA GLY A 9 -24.87 17.10 18.05
C GLY A 9 -24.47 16.48 19.39
N THR A 10 -23.87 17.30 20.25
CA THR A 10 -23.35 16.84 21.55
C THR A 10 -24.43 16.36 22.51
N ASP A 11 -25.66 16.86 22.35
CA ASP A 11 -26.86 16.46 23.07
C ASP A 11 -27.33 15.03 22.71
N ARG A 12 -26.90 14.49 21.58
CA ARG A 12 -27.21 13.13 21.10
C ARG A 12 -26.19 12.07 21.54
N LEU A 13 -25.11 12.49 22.19
CA LEU A 13 -24.01 11.63 22.58
C LEU A 13 -23.92 11.58 24.10
N ASN A 14 -23.58 10.39 24.65
CA ASN A 14 -23.38 10.28 26.09
C ASN A 14 -22.04 10.91 26.53
N ALA A 15 -21.93 11.24 27.82
CA ALA A 15 -20.78 11.91 28.39
C ALA A 15 -19.47 11.11 28.22
N GLU A 16 -19.54 9.77 28.24
CA GLU A 16 -18.36 8.91 28.03
C GLU A 16 -17.80 9.06 26.62
N VAL A 17 -18.67 9.05 25.61
CA VAL A 17 -18.26 9.24 24.20
C VAL A 17 -17.64 10.62 24.00
N LEU A 18 -18.25 11.67 24.52
CA LEU A 18 -17.75 13.04 24.40
C LEU A 18 -16.37 13.20 25.06
N ALA A 19 -16.19 12.59 26.23
CA ALA A 19 -14.93 12.70 26.99
C ALA A 19 -13.78 11.86 26.40
N ASN A 20 -14.04 10.65 25.92
CA ASN A 20 -13.01 9.67 25.61
C ASN A 20 -12.78 9.42 24.12
N THR A 21 -13.79 9.60 23.25
CA THR A 21 -13.63 9.30 21.82
C THR A 21 -12.53 10.14 21.15
N PRO A 22 -12.35 11.44 21.44
CA PRO A 22 -11.25 12.21 20.83
C PRO A 22 -9.89 11.61 21.09
N ARG A 23 -9.63 11.18 22.33
CA ARG A 23 -8.36 10.54 22.71
C ARG A 23 -8.17 9.19 22.05
N ARG A 24 -9.22 8.36 22.01
CA ARG A 24 -9.18 7.04 21.35
C ARG A 24 -8.90 7.17 19.87
N MET A 25 -9.53 8.13 19.19
CA MET A 25 -9.30 8.40 17.77
C MET A 25 -7.85 8.89 17.51
N ALA A 26 -7.33 9.77 18.35
CA ALA A 26 -5.96 10.23 18.24
C ALA A 26 -4.96 9.06 18.39
N ALA A 27 -5.17 8.19 19.38
CA ALA A 27 -4.33 7.01 19.60
C ALA A 27 -4.39 6.03 18.40
N MET A 28 -5.57 5.78 17.86
CA MET A 28 -5.77 4.93 16.69
C MET A 28 -5.01 5.46 15.46
N TYR A 29 -5.10 6.75 15.16
CA TYR A 29 -4.36 7.31 14.04
C TYR A 29 -2.86 7.35 14.28
N ALA A 30 -2.40 7.56 15.52
CA ALA A 30 -0.99 7.43 15.86
C ALA A 30 -0.46 6.01 15.60
N GLU A 31 -1.24 4.97 15.89
CA GLU A 31 -0.92 3.57 15.57
C GLU A 31 -0.89 3.35 14.04
N PHE A 32 -1.91 3.81 13.30
CA PHE A 32 -1.95 3.66 11.85
C PHE A 32 -0.76 4.32 11.13
N PHE A 33 -0.24 5.39 11.69
CA PHE A 33 0.84 6.17 11.10
C PHE A 33 2.19 6.00 11.80
N GLU A 34 2.38 4.92 12.56
CA GLU A 34 3.61 4.67 13.33
C GLU A 34 4.90 4.64 12.49
N LYS A 35 4.77 4.35 11.18
CA LYS A 35 5.89 4.27 10.23
C LYS A 35 5.93 5.44 9.24
N ILE A 36 5.25 6.56 9.55
CA ILE A 36 5.08 7.68 8.62
C ILE A 36 6.41 8.28 8.14
N ASP A 37 7.43 8.29 9.00
CA ASP A 37 8.76 8.83 8.72
C ASP A 37 9.73 7.81 8.11
N GLN A 38 9.32 6.52 7.99
CA GLN A 38 10.18 5.47 7.44
C GLN A 38 10.13 5.46 5.90
N ASP A 39 11.28 5.17 5.27
CA ASP A 39 11.36 4.90 3.83
C ASP A 39 11.09 3.41 3.57
N PRO A 40 10.16 3.06 2.64
CA PRO A 40 9.93 1.66 2.26
C PRO A 40 11.18 0.94 1.75
N GLY A 41 12.16 1.67 1.25
CA GLY A 41 13.45 1.10 0.81
C GLY A 41 14.30 0.53 1.96
N GLU A 42 14.25 1.12 3.15
CA GLU A 42 15.07 0.70 4.30
C GLU A 42 14.82 -0.77 4.70
N VAL A 43 13.59 -1.25 4.55
CA VAL A 43 13.26 -2.64 4.86
C VAL A 43 13.69 -3.64 3.77
N LEU A 44 14.12 -3.16 2.60
CA LEU A 44 14.55 -3.97 1.46
C LEU A 44 16.07 -4.21 1.41
N GLU A 45 16.85 -3.59 2.29
CA GLU A 45 18.33 -3.61 2.22
C GLU A 45 18.97 -5.00 2.44
N VAL A 46 18.22 -5.98 2.97
CA VAL A 46 18.73 -7.34 3.17
C VAL A 46 18.61 -8.12 1.86
N LEU A 47 19.72 -8.20 1.13
CA LEU A 47 19.83 -8.89 -0.16
C LEU A 47 20.55 -10.22 -0.01
N TYR A 48 20.14 -11.17 -0.84
CA TYR A 48 20.82 -12.45 -1.05
C TYR A 48 21.35 -12.49 -2.48
N HIS A 49 22.43 -13.21 -2.72
CA HIS A 49 22.97 -13.43 -4.06
C HIS A 49 22.74 -14.89 -4.46
N GLU A 50 21.97 -15.08 -5.53
CA GLU A 50 21.61 -16.39 -6.07
C GLU A 50 21.75 -16.37 -7.60
N THR A 51 21.94 -17.54 -8.20
CA THR A 51 21.95 -17.70 -9.66
C THR A 51 20.52 -17.81 -10.21
N TYR A 52 19.66 -16.83 -9.90
CA TYR A 52 18.28 -16.84 -10.32
C TYR A 52 17.97 -15.57 -11.14
N GLU A 53 17.57 -15.76 -12.39
CA GLU A 53 17.35 -14.67 -13.36
C GLU A 53 15.88 -14.52 -13.81
N GLU A 54 15.00 -15.43 -13.33
CA GLU A 54 13.60 -15.43 -13.70
C GLU A 54 12.77 -14.45 -12.85
N MET A 55 11.52 -14.24 -13.22
CA MET A 55 10.60 -13.40 -12.46
C MET A 55 10.33 -13.95 -11.06
N ILE A 56 10.42 -13.10 -10.06
CA ILE A 56 10.00 -13.39 -8.69
C ILE A 56 8.68 -12.69 -8.46
N VAL A 57 7.69 -13.44 -7.98
CA VAL A 57 6.33 -12.95 -7.74
C VAL A 57 5.95 -13.18 -6.28
N LEU A 58 5.49 -12.13 -5.62
CA LEU A 58 4.78 -12.21 -4.35
C LEU A 58 3.41 -11.56 -4.55
N LYS A 59 2.34 -12.35 -4.45
CA LYS A 59 0.97 -11.91 -4.74
C LYS A 59 0.06 -11.98 -3.52
N GLU A 60 -1.05 -11.25 -3.64
CA GLU A 60 -2.10 -11.21 -2.62
C GLU A 60 -1.61 -10.76 -1.25
N ILE A 61 -0.62 -9.86 -1.18
CA ILE A 61 -0.12 -9.28 0.07
C ILE A 61 -1.24 -8.42 0.66
N PRO A 62 -1.86 -8.81 1.77
CA PRO A 62 -2.93 -8.01 2.36
C PRO A 62 -2.37 -6.73 2.94
N PHE A 63 -3.11 -5.64 2.79
CA PHE A 63 -2.75 -4.35 3.40
C PHE A 63 -4.00 -3.53 3.70
N PHE A 64 -3.83 -2.52 4.55
CA PHE A 64 -4.74 -1.40 4.65
C PHE A 64 -3.95 -0.09 4.65
N SER A 65 -4.59 0.98 4.26
CA SER A 65 -4.06 2.34 4.39
C SER A 65 -5.21 3.33 4.60
N ILE A 66 -4.87 4.55 4.94
CA ILE A 66 -5.85 5.60 5.24
C ILE A 66 -5.86 6.61 4.09
N CYS A 67 -7.02 6.71 3.42
CA CYS A 67 -7.23 7.69 2.36
C CYS A 67 -7.09 9.12 2.90
N GLU A 68 -6.18 9.91 2.33
CA GLU A 68 -5.88 11.27 2.82
C GLU A 68 -7.07 12.24 2.73
N HIS A 69 -8.04 11.97 1.82
CA HIS A 69 -9.16 12.88 1.60
C HIS A 69 -10.17 12.91 2.74
N HIS A 70 -10.49 11.76 3.33
CA HIS A 70 -11.54 11.64 4.35
C HIS A 70 -11.10 10.89 5.59
N PHE A 71 -9.84 10.48 5.67
CA PHE A 71 -9.28 9.67 6.76
C PHE A 71 -10.09 8.38 7.01
N LEU A 72 -10.70 7.86 5.95
CA LEU A 72 -11.32 6.53 5.94
C LEU A 72 -10.34 5.51 5.34
N PRO A 73 -10.36 4.26 5.82
CA PRO A 73 -9.45 3.24 5.29
C PRO A 73 -9.82 2.81 3.87
N PHE A 74 -8.81 2.34 3.17
CA PHE A 74 -8.96 1.45 2.03
C PHE A 74 -8.17 0.17 2.31
N VAL A 75 -8.75 -0.95 1.93
CA VAL A 75 -8.23 -2.29 2.25
C VAL A 75 -8.19 -3.13 0.99
N GLY A 76 -7.17 -3.94 0.85
CA GLY A 76 -7.00 -4.73 -0.36
C GLY A 76 -5.75 -5.59 -0.36
N THR A 77 -5.27 -5.90 -1.55
CA THR A 77 -4.07 -6.70 -1.79
C THR A 77 -3.11 -6.00 -2.73
N ALA A 78 -1.84 -6.29 -2.54
CA ALA A 78 -0.77 -5.85 -3.41
C ALA A 78 -0.06 -7.07 -4.02
N ASP A 79 0.31 -6.95 -5.28
CA ASP A 79 1.12 -7.92 -6.01
C ASP A 79 2.43 -7.23 -6.42
N ILE A 80 3.55 -7.91 -6.19
CA ILE A 80 4.88 -7.44 -6.57
C ILE A 80 5.51 -8.48 -7.49
N VAL A 81 5.97 -8.03 -8.65
CA VAL A 81 6.77 -8.81 -9.59
C VAL A 81 8.08 -8.07 -9.82
N TYR A 82 9.20 -8.76 -9.75
CA TYR A 82 10.47 -8.19 -10.17
C TYR A 82 11.36 -9.22 -10.84
N ILE A 83 12.26 -8.78 -11.72
CA ILE A 83 13.31 -9.60 -12.32
C ILE A 83 14.61 -9.20 -11.65
N PRO A 84 15.30 -10.14 -10.97
CA PRO A 84 16.59 -9.86 -10.34
C PRO A 84 17.61 -9.31 -11.34
N ASN A 85 18.50 -8.47 -10.86
CA ASN A 85 19.66 -8.03 -11.60
C ASN A 85 20.89 -8.51 -10.86
N ASP A 86 21.80 -9.16 -11.58
CA ASP A 86 23.05 -9.69 -11.02
C ASP A 86 22.83 -10.62 -9.80
N GLY A 87 21.77 -11.44 -9.87
CA GLY A 87 21.41 -12.40 -8.83
C GLY A 87 20.96 -11.82 -7.50
N ARG A 88 20.71 -10.50 -7.45
CA ARG A 88 20.24 -9.84 -6.21
C ARG A 88 18.77 -10.11 -5.95
N ILE A 89 18.49 -10.91 -4.93
CA ILE A 89 17.12 -11.20 -4.48
C ILE A 89 16.88 -10.67 -3.07
N VAL A 90 15.64 -10.29 -2.80
CA VAL A 90 15.20 -9.81 -1.50
C VAL A 90 14.27 -10.83 -0.85
N GLY A 91 14.36 -10.96 0.47
CA GLY A 91 13.49 -11.87 1.20
C GLY A 91 12.00 -11.48 1.05
N ALA A 92 11.13 -12.47 0.79
CA ALA A 92 9.69 -12.25 0.56
C ALA A 92 9.01 -11.41 1.67
N SER A 93 9.39 -11.64 2.94
CA SER A 93 8.87 -10.85 4.06
C SER A 93 9.24 -9.36 4.00
N LYS A 94 10.32 -9.00 3.31
CA LYS A 94 10.75 -7.62 3.14
C LYS A 94 9.89 -6.89 2.13
N LEU A 95 9.44 -7.60 1.08
CA LEU A 95 8.48 -7.07 0.11
C LEU A 95 7.15 -6.70 0.79
N ALA A 96 6.63 -7.60 1.63
CA ALA A 96 5.41 -7.31 2.40
C ALA A 96 5.59 -6.12 3.35
N ARG A 97 6.72 -6.05 4.07
CA ARG A 97 7.03 -4.92 4.96
C ARG A 97 7.16 -3.59 4.22
N ALA A 98 7.65 -3.58 2.99
CA ALA A 98 7.71 -2.36 2.18
C ALA A 98 6.31 -1.82 1.87
N ILE A 99 5.32 -2.70 1.63
CA ILE A 99 3.92 -2.31 1.51
C ILE A 99 3.43 -1.70 2.83
N ASP A 100 3.68 -2.34 3.98
CA ASP A 100 3.24 -1.84 5.30
C ASP A 100 3.81 -0.45 5.60
N VAL A 101 5.10 -0.24 5.35
CA VAL A 101 5.76 1.06 5.55
C VAL A 101 5.16 2.13 4.65
N ALA A 102 4.97 1.82 3.36
CA ALA A 102 4.39 2.77 2.40
C ALA A 102 2.91 3.07 2.71
N ALA A 103 2.17 2.11 3.28
CA ALA A 103 0.76 2.25 3.64
C ALA A 103 0.53 2.99 4.96
N SER A 104 1.53 3.04 5.87
CA SER A 104 1.41 3.61 7.22
C SER A 104 1.49 5.14 7.24
N ARG A 105 0.72 5.80 6.39
CA ARG A 105 0.60 7.27 6.28
C ARG A 105 -0.72 7.65 5.62
N PRO A 106 -1.19 8.93 5.71
CA PRO A 106 -2.26 9.41 4.86
C PRO A 106 -1.88 9.24 3.38
N GLN A 107 -2.69 8.51 2.60
CA GLN A 107 -2.25 7.97 1.31
C GLN A 107 -3.27 8.15 0.19
N LEU A 108 -2.75 8.12 -1.04
CA LEU A 108 -3.47 7.84 -2.28
C LEU A 108 -3.00 6.48 -2.79
N GLN A 109 -3.89 5.66 -3.33
CA GLN A 109 -3.52 4.33 -3.83
C GLN A 109 -2.49 4.42 -4.96
N GLU A 110 -2.60 5.40 -5.83
CA GLU A 110 -1.65 5.68 -6.92
C GLU A 110 -0.25 6.01 -6.39
N ARG A 111 -0.19 6.83 -5.34
CA ARG A 111 1.06 7.19 -4.68
C ARG A 111 1.68 5.97 -3.98
N LEU A 112 0.89 5.19 -3.25
CA LEU A 112 1.31 3.96 -2.61
C LEU A 112 1.96 3.00 -3.62
N THR A 113 1.27 2.74 -4.73
CA THR A 113 1.74 1.86 -5.81
C THR A 113 3.09 2.33 -6.39
N THR A 114 3.20 3.63 -6.64
CA THR A 114 4.41 4.25 -7.17
C THR A 114 5.57 4.21 -6.18
N GLN A 115 5.32 4.55 -4.91
CA GLN A 115 6.35 4.57 -3.87
C GLN A 115 6.97 3.20 -3.64
N VAL A 116 6.17 2.13 -3.66
CA VAL A 116 6.67 0.76 -3.53
C VAL A 116 7.53 0.37 -4.73
N ALA A 117 7.07 0.64 -5.96
CA ALA A 117 7.82 0.35 -7.16
C ALA A 117 9.17 1.11 -7.19
N ASP A 118 9.17 2.39 -6.84
CA ASP A 118 10.37 3.23 -6.82
C ASP A 118 11.34 2.80 -5.69
N ALA A 119 10.84 2.38 -4.53
CA ALA A 119 11.65 1.84 -3.45
C ALA A 119 12.39 0.56 -3.90
N LEU A 120 11.70 -0.35 -4.59
CA LEU A 120 12.30 -1.56 -5.15
C LEU A 120 13.43 -1.21 -6.13
N VAL A 121 13.15 -0.32 -7.09
CA VAL A 121 14.17 0.10 -8.08
C VAL A 121 15.40 0.69 -7.39
N ARG A 122 15.19 1.61 -6.46
CA ARG A 122 16.28 2.33 -5.79
C ARG A 122 17.15 1.42 -4.93
N THR A 123 16.55 0.43 -4.26
CA THR A 123 17.25 -0.37 -3.26
C THR A 123 17.85 -1.66 -3.83
N ILE A 124 17.13 -2.38 -4.69
CA ILE A 124 17.58 -3.67 -5.20
C ILE A 124 18.05 -3.61 -6.66
N ASP A 125 17.81 -2.47 -7.34
CA ASP A 125 18.23 -2.24 -8.73
C ASP A 125 17.89 -3.43 -9.65
N PRO A 126 16.61 -3.84 -9.75
CA PRO A 126 16.18 -4.98 -10.55
C PRO A 126 16.14 -4.62 -12.04
N GLN A 127 16.16 -5.62 -12.92
CA GLN A 127 15.97 -5.41 -14.36
C GLN A 127 14.59 -4.82 -14.67
N GLY A 128 13.58 -5.21 -13.90
CA GLY A 128 12.20 -4.68 -14.02
C GLY A 128 11.39 -4.91 -12.76
N VAL A 129 10.42 -4.03 -12.54
CA VAL A 129 9.44 -4.10 -11.43
C VAL A 129 8.05 -3.87 -11.98
N LEU A 130 7.08 -4.63 -11.48
CA LEU A 130 5.67 -4.38 -11.59
C LEU A 130 5.04 -4.48 -10.20
N VAL A 131 4.36 -3.43 -9.77
CA VAL A 131 3.52 -3.43 -8.58
C VAL A 131 2.08 -3.20 -9.01
N ARG A 132 1.17 -4.06 -8.57
CA ARG A 132 -0.27 -3.92 -8.76
C ARG A 132 -0.95 -3.87 -7.40
N ILE A 133 -1.87 -2.95 -7.22
CA ILE A 133 -2.67 -2.84 -6.00
C ILE A 133 -4.15 -2.86 -6.38
N GLU A 134 -4.92 -3.69 -5.69
CA GLU A 134 -6.37 -3.73 -5.79
C GLU A 134 -6.98 -3.50 -4.41
N ALA A 135 -7.86 -2.49 -4.26
CA ALA A 135 -8.43 -2.17 -2.97
C ALA A 135 -9.87 -1.66 -3.04
N THR A 136 -10.59 -1.86 -1.96
CA THR A 136 -11.90 -1.28 -1.69
C THR A 136 -11.74 -0.03 -0.82
N HIS A 137 -12.23 1.10 -1.31
CA HIS A 137 -12.15 2.39 -0.63
C HIS A 137 -13.44 2.67 0.16
N LEU A 138 -13.36 2.74 1.49
CA LEU A 138 -14.53 3.01 2.31
C LEU A 138 -15.08 4.42 2.11
N CYS A 139 -14.26 5.37 1.66
CA CYS A 139 -14.72 6.71 1.28
C CYS A 139 -15.63 6.73 0.04
N ILE A 140 -15.62 5.67 -0.78
CA ILE A 140 -16.51 5.49 -1.95
C ILE A 140 -17.71 4.60 -1.59
N THR A 141 -17.51 3.57 -0.76
CA THR A 141 -18.53 2.57 -0.48
C THR A 141 -19.55 3.02 0.57
N LEU A 142 -19.10 3.70 1.63
CA LEU A 142 -19.95 4.04 2.78
C LEU A 142 -20.62 5.40 2.68
N ARG A 143 -20.05 6.32 1.93
CA ARG A 143 -20.55 7.71 1.81
C ARG A 143 -20.35 8.23 0.39
N GLY A 144 -20.80 9.45 0.11
CA GLY A 144 -20.69 10.10 -1.20
C GLY A 144 -21.47 9.31 -2.26
N VAL A 145 -20.75 8.72 -3.20
CA VAL A 145 -21.35 7.97 -4.32
C VAL A 145 -21.93 6.61 -3.94
N LYS A 146 -21.60 6.06 -2.77
CA LYS A 146 -22.15 4.83 -2.18
C LYS A 146 -22.18 3.65 -3.18
N LYS A 147 -21.01 3.22 -3.63
CA LYS A 147 -20.85 2.12 -4.57
C LYS A 147 -20.16 0.91 -3.89
N PRO A 148 -20.89 0.11 -3.10
CA PRO A 148 -20.34 -1.11 -2.51
C PRO A 148 -19.94 -2.10 -3.61
N GLY A 149 -18.86 -2.84 -3.35
CA GLY A 149 -18.31 -3.81 -4.31
C GLY A 149 -17.37 -3.21 -5.37
N THR A 150 -17.28 -1.88 -5.47
CA THR A 150 -16.30 -1.25 -6.36
C THR A 150 -14.89 -1.48 -5.85
N LYS A 151 -14.00 -1.92 -6.74
CA LYS A 151 -12.58 -2.06 -6.50
C LYS A 151 -11.81 -1.07 -7.37
N MET A 152 -10.79 -0.47 -6.81
CA MET A 152 -9.83 0.36 -7.51
C MET A 152 -8.58 -0.45 -7.78
N VAL A 153 -8.09 -0.44 -9.01
CA VAL A 153 -6.85 -1.12 -9.40
C VAL A 153 -5.87 -0.08 -9.91
N THR A 154 -4.67 -0.11 -9.36
CA THR A 154 -3.54 0.70 -9.82
C THR A 154 -2.34 -0.18 -10.11
N SER A 155 -1.49 0.24 -11.05
CA SER A 155 -0.23 -0.45 -11.32
C SER A 155 0.90 0.54 -11.60
N ALA A 156 2.10 0.16 -11.21
CA ALA A 156 3.34 0.86 -11.53
C ALA A 156 4.34 -0.12 -12.12
N ILE A 157 4.90 0.22 -13.27
CA ILE A 157 5.94 -0.58 -13.95
C ILE A 157 7.23 0.21 -14.06
N ARG A 158 8.38 -0.49 -13.99
CA ARG A 158 9.72 0.09 -14.13
C ARG A 158 10.63 -0.87 -14.90
N GLY A 159 11.70 -0.31 -15.45
CA GLY A 159 12.74 -1.08 -16.12
C GLY A 159 12.26 -1.78 -17.39
N CYS A 160 12.71 -3.02 -17.61
CA CYS A 160 12.47 -3.79 -18.83
C CYS A 160 10.99 -3.98 -19.19
N PHE A 161 10.08 -3.96 -18.21
CA PHE A 161 8.65 -4.08 -18.46
C PHE A 161 8.06 -2.93 -19.30
N TYR A 162 8.72 -1.77 -19.40
CA TYR A 162 8.30 -0.72 -20.33
C TYR A 162 8.54 -1.12 -21.78
N GLY A 163 9.73 -1.62 -22.08
CA GLY A 163 10.16 -1.91 -23.45
C GLY A 163 9.76 -3.30 -23.95
N ASN A 164 9.53 -4.26 -23.02
CA ASN A 164 9.23 -5.65 -23.37
C ASN A 164 7.77 -6.01 -23.06
N ALA A 165 6.91 -5.96 -24.09
CA ALA A 165 5.50 -6.27 -23.93
C ALA A 165 5.24 -7.74 -23.56
N ALA A 166 6.07 -8.69 -24.03
CA ALA A 166 5.91 -10.12 -23.72
C ALA A 166 6.17 -10.39 -22.22
N GLN A 167 7.29 -9.88 -21.68
CA GLN A 167 7.58 -10.00 -20.24
C GLN A 167 6.53 -9.31 -19.38
N ARG A 168 6.03 -8.16 -19.82
CA ARG A 168 4.96 -7.47 -19.10
C ARG A 168 3.65 -8.28 -19.08
N GLN A 169 3.29 -8.92 -20.20
CA GLN A 169 2.12 -9.78 -20.26
C GLN A 169 2.27 -11.03 -19.39
N GLU A 170 3.45 -11.63 -19.37
CA GLU A 170 3.78 -12.76 -18.50
C GLU A 170 3.63 -12.35 -17.02
N ALA A 171 4.20 -11.21 -16.63
CA ALA A 171 4.07 -10.67 -15.26
C ALA A 171 2.60 -10.50 -14.85
N TYR A 172 1.77 -9.91 -15.74
CA TYR A 172 0.33 -9.78 -15.46
C TYR A 172 -0.38 -11.14 -15.39
N ALA A 173 0.00 -12.12 -16.20
CA ALA A 173 -0.58 -13.45 -16.15
C ALA A 173 -0.27 -14.20 -14.85
N LEU A 174 0.92 -13.98 -14.27
CA LEU A 174 1.31 -14.59 -12.99
C LEU A 174 0.56 -14.04 -11.79
N ILE A 175 0.04 -12.79 -11.87
CA ILE A 175 -0.70 -12.13 -10.80
C ILE A 175 -2.23 -12.03 -11.06
N ALA A 176 -2.69 -12.64 -12.13
CA ALA A 176 -4.13 -12.71 -12.48
C ALA A 176 -4.92 -13.61 -11.55
#